data_7ce48002a518599c7e992f7e8c3a6550
#
_entry.id   7ce48002a518599c7e992f7e8c3a6550
#
_cell.length_a   1.000
_cell.length_b   1.000
_cell.length_c   1.000
_cell.angle_alpha   90.00
_cell.angle_beta   90.00
_cell.angle_gamma   90.00
#
_symmetry.space_group_name_H-M   'P 1'
#
loop_
_entity.id
_entity.type
_entity.pdbx_description
1 polymer ?
#
loop_
_entity_poly.entity_id
_entity_poly.type
_entity_poly.pdbx_seq_one_letter_code
_entity_poly.pdbx_strand_id
1 'polypeptide(L)'
;MRNDSGSGPDEVPVGPPDGATAASSGTAAASVFANAPGDADTRFFGQPRALAHVFGVEMWERFSFYGMQGILLIYMYYSVAEGGLGMNEAVATGIVGAYGGTVYLSTIVGAWLADRVLGSERVLFYSAWVIMAGHIALALLPGFWGLGVGLVLIAFGSGGLKANATAVVGTL
;
A
#
# COMPACT_ATOMS: atom_id res chain seq x y z
N MET A 1 -93.14 -13.11 -6.14
CA MET A 1 -92.53 -12.11 -7.03
C MET A 1 -91.03 -12.31 -7.09
N ARG A 2 -90.60 -12.64 -8.23
CA ARG A 2 -89.27 -12.92 -8.76
C ARG A 2 -88.31 -11.77 -8.50
N ASN A 3 -87.13 -12.01 -8.10
CA ASN A 3 -86.08 -11.34 -8.73
C ASN A 3 -84.77 -12.14 -8.81
N ASP A 4 -84.39 -12.25 -10.02
CA ASP A 4 -83.12 -12.82 -10.53
C ASP A 4 -81.92 -11.99 -10.08
N SER A 5 -80.84 -12.62 -9.90
CA SER A 5 -79.76 -12.83 -10.83
C SER A 5 -78.48 -12.16 -10.50
N GLY A 6 -77.48 -12.64 -10.99
CA GLY A 6 -76.28 -11.97 -11.24
C GLY A 6 -75.03 -12.76 -10.86
N SER A 7 -74.76 -13.74 -11.68
CA SER A 7 -73.43 -14.31 -11.80
C SER A 7 -72.50 -13.24 -12.22
N GLY A 8 -71.57 -12.84 -11.35
CA GLY A 8 -70.36 -12.05 -11.69
C GLY A 8 -69.27 -12.98 -12.18
N PRO A 9 -68.47 -12.52 -13.10
CA PRO A 9 -67.45 -13.32 -13.75
C PRO A 9 -66.23 -13.62 -12.85
N ASP A 10 -65.66 -14.76 -13.14
CA ASP A 10 -64.49 -15.40 -12.55
C ASP A 10 -63.36 -14.42 -12.15
N GLU A 11 -63.13 -14.30 -10.86
CA GLU A 11 -61.86 -13.75 -10.37
C GLU A 11 -60.77 -14.80 -10.58
N VAL A 12 -59.91 -14.52 -11.57
CA VAL A 12 -58.65 -15.23 -11.75
C VAL A 12 -57.78 -14.91 -10.54
N PRO A 13 -57.24 -15.87 -9.81
CA PRO A 13 -56.29 -15.59 -8.73
C PRO A 13 -55.01 -15.02 -9.33
N VAL A 14 -54.78 -13.73 -9.09
CA VAL A 14 -53.51 -13.07 -9.39
C VAL A 14 -52.48 -13.62 -8.41
N GLY A 15 -51.56 -14.42 -8.93
CA GLY A 15 -50.43 -14.90 -8.18
C GLY A 15 -49.59 -13.71 -7.67
N PRO A 16 -48.82 -13.89 -6.59
CA PRO A 16 -47.99 -12.81 -6.06
C PRO A 16 -46.97 -12.35 -7.10
N PRO A 17 -46.70 -11.04 -7.19
CA PRO A 17 -45.75 -10.52 -8.15
C PRO A 17 -44.36 -11.05 -7.89
N ASP A 18 -43.70 -11.48 -8.97
CA ASP A 18 -42.31 -12.00 -9.01
C ASP A 18 -41.27 -10.95 -8.61
N GLY A 19 -41.42 -10.33 -7.42
CA GLY A 19 -40.51 -9.35 -6.85
C GLY A 19 -39.53 -9.89 -5.79
N ALA A 20 -39.62 -11.20 -5.45
CA ALA A 20 -38.87 -11.76 -4.33
C ALA A 20 -37.38 -12.09 -4.65
N THR A 21 -36.99 -12.12 -5.92
CA THR A 21 -35.61 -12.45 -6.31
C THR A 21 -34.63 -11.25 -6.31
N ALA A 22 -35.15 -10.03 -6.42
CA ALA A 22 -34.29 -8.83 -6.39
C ALA A 22 -33.89 -8.40 -4.96
N ALA A 23 -34.75 -8.68 -3.96
CA ALA A 23 -34.49 -8.32 -2.57
C ALA A 23 -33.44 -9.22 -1.89
N SER A 24 -33.33 -10.49 -2.31
CA SER A 24 -32.35 -11.43 -1.72
C SER A 24 -30.94 -11.18 -2.18
N SER A 25 -30.71 -10.71 -3.41
CA SER A 25 -29.38 -10.37 -3.91
C SER A 25 -28.83 -9.09 -3.29
N GLY A 26 -29.67 -8.10 -3.00
CA GLY A 26 -29.28 -6.88 -2.30
C GLY A 26 -28.87 -7.14 -0.86
N THR A 27 -29.60 -8.03 -0.16
CA THR A 27 -29.26 -8.37 1.24
C THR A 27 -28.01 -9.23 1.34
N ALA A 28 -27.76 -10.13 0.38
CA ALA A 28 -26.54 -10.93 0.33
C ALA A 28 -25.31 -10.05 0.01
N ALA A 29 -25.43 -9.10 -0.92
CA ALA A 29 -24.36 -8.14 -1.20
C ALA A 29 -24.09 -7.23 0.01
N ALA A 30 -25.13 -6.70 0.65
CA ALA A 30 -24.99 -5.89 1.86
C ALA A 30 -24.34 -6.67 3.02
N SER A 31 -24.61 -7.97 3.16
CA SER A 31 -23.99 -8.80 4.19
C SER A 31 -22.52 -9.12 3.90
N VAL A 32 -22.12 -9.20 2.62
CA VAL A 32 -20.72 -9.36 2.22
C VAL A 32 -19.91 -8.10 2.54
N PHE A 33 -20.50 -6.92 2.34
CA PHE A 33 -19.86 -5.65 2.71
C PHE A 33 -19.90 -5.37 4.21
N ALA A 34 -20.96 -5.79 4.92
CA ALA A 34 -21.08 -5.65 6.37
C ALA A 34 -20.10 -6.53 7.16
N ASN A 35 -19.53 -7.57 6.55
CA ASN A 35 -18.50 -8.42 7.12
C ASN A 35 -17.10 -8.12 6.54
N ALA A 36 -16.91 -6.97 5.89
CA ALA A 36 -15.57 -6.52 5.52
C ALA A 36 -14.71 -6.37 6.79
N PRO A 37 -13.47 -6.89 6.81
CA PRO A 37 -12.61 -6.88 8.01
C PRO A 37 -12.36 -5.49 8.61
N GLY A 38 -12.70 -4.41 7.88
CA GLY A 38 -12.55 -3.02 8.31
C GLY A 38 -13.67 -2.51 9.23
N ASP A 39 -14.87 -3.11 9.19
CA ASP A 39 -16.07 -2.56 9.87
C ASP A 39 -16.18 -2.97 11.35
N ALA A 40 -15.40 -3.95 11.81
CA ALA A 40 -15.56 -4.54 13.15
C ALA A 40 -14.57 -4.05 14.20
N ASP A 41 -13.50 -3.33 13.85
CA ASP A 41 -12.43 -2.98 14.80
C ASP A 41 -11.95 -1.53 14.69
N THR A 42 -12.73 -0.62 15.27
CA THR A 42 -12.44 0.83 15.32
C THR A 42 -11.66 1.23 16.57
N ARG A 43 -10.77 0.38 17.08
CA ARG A 43 -10.04 0.63 18.35
C ARG A 43 -8.88 1.62 18.24
N PHE A 44 -8.49 2.01 17.04
CA PHE A 44 -7.43 3.00 16.85
C PHE A 44 -8.03 4.39 16.61
N PHE A 45 -8.28 5.14 17.67
CA PHE A 45 -8.88 6.50 17.63
C PHE A 45 -10.17 6.57 16.78
N GLY A 46 -10.97 5.52 16.80
CA GLY A 46 -12.18 5.43 15.97
C GLY A 46 -11.94 4.97 14.53
N GLN A 47 -10.72 4.55 14.19
CA GLN A 47 -10.31 4.08 12.87
C GLN A 47 -9.97 2.58 12.89
N PRO A 48 -9.98 1.89 11.73
CA PRO A 48 -9.59 0.49 11.63
C PRO A 48 -8.17 0.24 12.13
N ARG A 49 -7.93 -0.89 12.79
CA ARG A 49 -6.57 -1.28 13.23
C ARG A 49 -5.57 -1.40 12.09
N ALA A 50 -6.03 -1.78 10.90
CA ALA A 50 -5.19 -1.85 9.72
C ALA A 50 -4.50 -0.51 9.43
N LEU A 51 -5.16 0.63 9.69
CA LEU A 51 -4.58 1.96 9.57
C LEU A 51 -3.39 2.16 10.53
N ALA A 52 -3.47 1.63 11.76
CA ALA A 52 -2.35 1.69 12.71
C ALA A 52 -1.12 0.93 12.21
N HIS A 53 -1.33 -0.22 11.56
CA HIS A 53 -0.23 -0.99 11.00
C HIS A 53 0.43 -0.26 9.82
N VAL A 54 -0.36 0.28 8.90
CA VAL A 54 0.16 1.06 7.76
C VAL A 54 0.89 2.30 8.25
N PHE A 55 0.31 3.03 9.21
CA PHE A 55 0.97 4.18 9.86
C PHE A 55 2.31 3.81 10.50
N GLY A 56 2.35 2.69 11.24
CA GLY A 56 3.58 2.19 11.86
C GLY A 56 4.67 1.85 10.83
N VAL A 57 4.30 1.18 9.75
CA VAL A 57 5.23 0.85 8.64
C VAL A 57 5.75 2.12 7.98
N GLU A 58 4.88 3.08 7.67
CA GLU A 58 5.28 4.32 7.02
C GLU A 58 6.15 5.20 7.94
N MET A 59 5.82 5.28 9.22
CA MET A 59 6.64 6.00 10.20
C MET A 59 8.05 5.39 10.31
N TRP A 60 8.14 4.06 10.37
CA TRP A 60 9.41 3.35 10.44
C TRP A 60 10.23 3.51 9.16
N GLU A 61 9.59 3.45 7.99
CA GLU A 61 10.23 3.72 6.70
C GLU A 61 10.82 5.14 6.66
N ARG A 62 10.06 6.15 7.08
CA ARG A 62 10.52 7.55 7.16
C ARG A 62 11.72 7.70 8.09
N PHE A 63 11.65 7.11 9.28
CA PHE A 63 12.76 7.12 10.22
C PHE A 63 14.03 6.51 9.63
N SER A 64 13.89 5.32 9.02
CA SER A 64 14.99 4.63 8.36
C SER A 64 15.56 5.43 7.18
N PHE A 65 14.69 6.00 6.35
CA PHE A 65 15.06 6.79 5.18
C PHE A 65 15.89 8.03 5.55
N TYR A 66 15.39 8.86 6.46
CA TYR A 66 16.09 10.08 6.85
C TYR A 66 17.34 9.79 7.70
N GLY A 67 17.26 8.81 8.59
CA GLY A 67 18.43 8.36 9.36
C GLY A 67 19.55 7.84 8.47
N MET A 68 19.21 7.01 7.50
CA MET A 68 20.16 6.48 6.52
C MET A 68 20.78 7.59 5.69
N GLN A 69 20.01 8.56 5.19
CA GLN A 69 20.53 9.68 4.41
C GLN A 69 21.58 10.50 5.16
N GLY A 70 21.35 10.78 6.45
CA GLY A 70 22.31 11.52 7.28
C GLY A 70 23.63 10.77 7.45
N ILE A 71 23.54 9.48 7.81
CA ILE A 71 24.73 8.64 7.98
C ILE A 71 25.46 8.43 6.64
N LEU A 72 24.70 8.21 5.58
CA LEU A 72 25.23 7.95 4.25
C LEU A 72 26.05 9.13 3.72
N LEU A 73 25.56 10.35 3.89
CA LEU A 73 26.26 11.55 3.46
C LEU A 73 27.61 11.67 4.18
N ILE A 74 27.63 11.49 5.50
CA ILE A 74 28.85 11.48 6.30
C ILE A 74 29.80 10.38 5.82
N TYR A 75 29.33 9.16 5.65
CA TYR A 75 30.14 8.04 5.15
C TYR A 75 30.78 8.32 3.80
N MET A 76 30.09 9.01 2.90
CA MET A 76 30.61 9.29 1.57
C MET A 76 31.74 10.32 1.59
N TYR A 77 31.65 11.42 2.37
CA TYR A 77 32.70 12.45 2.33
C TYR A 77 33.78 12.29 3.39
N TYR A 78 33.57 11.49 4.43
CA TYR A 78 34.63 11.22 5.44
C TYR A 78 35.83 10.56 4.82
N SER A 79 37.00 10.80 5.42
CA SER A 79 38.30 10.30 4.90
C SER A 79 38.34 8.78 4.92
N VAL A 80 39.06 8.20 3.97
CA VAL A 80 39.25 6.73 3.91
C VAL A 80 39.95 6.22 5.17
N ALA A 81 40.83 7.03 5.77
CA ALA A 81 41.51 6.70 7.01
C ALA A 81 40.58 6.58 8.22
N GLU A 82 39.44 7.25 8.16
CA GLU A 82 38.38 7.23 9.17
C GLU A 82 37.24 6.26 8.82
N GLY A 83 37.42 5.45 7.77
CA GLY A 83 36.45 4.46 7.33
C GLY A 83 35.40 4.96 6.36
N GLY A 84 35.51 6.21 5.87
CA GLY A 84 34.63 6.78 4.84
C GLY A 84 35.11 6.46 3.42
N LEU A 85 34.43 7.02 2.43
CA LEU A 85 34.77 6.87 1.00
C LEU A 85 35.67 7.98 0.47
N GLY A 86 35.90 9.06 1.22
CA GLY A 86 36.76 10.19 0.83
C GLY A 86 36.26 10.93 -0.40
N MET A 87 34.96 10.95 -0.67
CA MET A 87 34.39 11.62 -1.83
C MET A 87 34.33 13.14 -1.63
N ASN A 88 34.37 13.86 -2.73
CA ASN A 88 34.10 15.30 -2.71
C ASN A 88 32.63 15.53 -2.25
N GLU A 89 32.43 16.51 -1.37
CA GLU A 89 31.12 16.82 -0.76
C GLU A 89 30.04 17.12 -1.83
N ALA A 90 30.41 17.82 -2.90
CA ALA A 90 29.47 18.12 -3.99
C ALA A 90 29.02 16.84 -4.71
N VAL A 91 29.94 15.86 -4.89
CA VAL A 91 29.60 14.56 -5.50
C VAL A 91 28.73 13.75 -4.56
N ALA A 92 29.06 13.70 -3.27
CA ALA A 92 28.25 13.00 -2.26
C ALA A 92 26.83 13.57 -2.19
N THR A 93 26.68 14.88 -2.15
CA THR A 93 25.37 15.57 -2.17
C THR A 93 24.61 15.29 -3.46
N GLY A 94 25.30 15.27 -4.61
CA GLY A 94 24.74 14.91 -5.90
C GLY A 94 24.17 13.49 -5.93
N ILE A 95 24.86 12.52 -5.33
CA ILE A 95 24.41 11.13 -5.22
C ILE A 95 23.15 11.03 -4.35
N VAL A 96 23.12 11.72 -3.20
CA VAL A 96 21.94 11.76 -2.33
C VAL A 96 20.74 12.38 -3.05
N GLY A 97 20.97 13.46 -3.80
CA GLY A 97 19.93 14.08 -4.63
C GLY A 97 19.40 13.16 -5.72
N ALA A 98 20.30 12.50 -6.45
CA ALA A 98 19.95 11.52 -7.48
C ALA A 98 19.19 10.32 -6.90
N TYR A 99 19.61 9.83 -5.74
CA TYR A 99 18.88 8.79 -5.00
C TYR A 99 17.45 9.23 -4.67
N GLY A 100 17.26 10.43 -4.12
CA GLY A 100 15.95 10.98 -3.84
C GLY A 100 15.06 11.04 -5.09
N GLY A 101 15.59 11.52 -6.22
CA GLY A 101 14.89 11.51 -7.51
C GLY A 101 14.52 10.10 -7.98
N THR A 102 15.42 9.14 -7.82
CA THR A 102 15.18 7.73 -8.18
C THR A 102 14.07 7.11 -7.33
N VAL A 103 13.98 7.44 -6.04
CA VAL A 103 12.87 6.99 -5.18
C VAL A 103 11.53 7.46 -5.74
N TYR A 104 11.41 8.71 -6.17
CA TYR A 104 10.16 9.22 -6.77
C TYR A 104 9.83 8.55 -8.10
N LEU A 105 10.81 8.31 -8.96
CA LEU A 105 10.60 7.55 -10.20
C LEU A 105 10.16 6.11 -9.91
N SER A 106 10.72 5.50 -8.88
CA SER A 106 10.37 4.15 -8.46
C SER A 106 8.92 4.04 -7.95
N THR A 107 8.29 5.13 -7.49
CA THR A 107 6.86 5.10 -7.11
C THR A 107 5.97 4.79 -8.32
N ILE A 108 6.33 5.28 -9.50
CA ILE A 108 5.58 5.00 -10.74
C ILE A 108 5.67 3.51 -11.08
N VAL A 109 6.87 2.93 -10.97
CA VAL A 109 7.09 1.49 -11.20
C VAL A 109 6.34 0.66 -10.17
N GLY A 110 6.40 1.06 -8.90
CA GLY A 110 5.70 0.39 -7.79
C GLY A 110 4.18 0.41 -7.95
N ALA A 111 3.61 1.54 -8.34
CA ALA A 111 2.18 1.67 -8.62
C ALA A 111 1.78 0.78 -9.82
N TRP A 112 2.52 0.85 -10.92
CA TRP A 112 2.26 0.02 -12.09
C TRP A 112 2.31 -1.49 -11.77
N LEU A 113 3.28 -1.91 -10.95
CA LEU A 113 3.42 -3.31 -10.54
C LEU A 113 2.24 -3.76 -9.67
N ALA A 114 1.75 -2.90 -8.80
CA ALA A 114 0.59 -3.18 -7.97
C ALA A 114 -0.69 -3.30 -8.81
N ASP A 115 -0.90 -2.38 -9.74
CA ASP A 115 -2.13 -2.34 -10.54
C ASP A 115 -2.23 -3.47 -11.56
N ARG A 116 -1.08 -3.93 -12.07
CA ARG A 116 -1.05 -4.88 -13.19
C ARG A 116 -0.72 -6.32 -12.82
N VAL A 117 0.01 -6.55 -11.72
CA VAL A 117 0.65 -7.86 -11.49
C VAL A 117 0.33 -8.44 -10.10
N LEU A 118 0.58 -7.70 -9.04
CA LEU A 118 0.66 -8.29 -7.69
C LEU A 118 -0.46 -7.85 -6.73
N GLY A 119 -1.07 -6.69 -6.96
CA GLY A 119 -1.94 -6.03 -5.97
C GLY A 119 -1.16 -5.24 -4.92
N SER A 120 -1.79 -4.20 -4.37
CA SER A 120 -1.13 -3.22 -3.47
C SER A 120 -0.55 -3.84 -2.21
N GLU A 121 -1.25 -4.78 -1.58
CA GLU A 121 -0.79 -5.44 -0.34
C GLU A 121 0.49 -6.25 -0.54
N ARG A 122 0.56 -7.02 -1.64
CA ARG A 122 1.74 -7.84 -1.95
C ARG A 122 2.94 -6.98 -2.32
N VAL A 123 2.73 -5.93 -3.11
CA VAL A 123 3.81 -4.99 -3.45
C VAL A 123 4.34 -4.30 -2.21
N LEU A 124 3.47 -3.88 -1.29
CA LEU A 124 3.86 -3.31 0.00
C LEU A 124 4.75 -4.28 0.80
N PHE A 125 4.34 -5.54 0.91
CA PHE A 125 5.10 -6.56 1.62
C PHE A 125 6.48 -6.83 0.98
N TYR A 126 6.53 -7.05 -0.33
CA TYR A 126 7.81 -7.28 -1.03
C TYR A 126 8.71 -6.04 -1.01
N SER A 127 8.14 -4.85 -1.09
CA SER A 127 8.89 -3.59 -0.98
C SER A 127 9.60 -3.46 0.37
N ALA A 128 8.97 -3.86 1.47
CA ALA A 128 9.59 -3.88 2.79
C ALA A 128 10.81 -4.84 2.83
N TRP A 129 10.71 -6.02 2.22
CA TRP A 129 11.82 -6.96 2.11
C TRP A 129 12.97 -6.42 1.26
N VAL A 130 12.66 -5.74 0.17
CA VAL A 130 13.67 -5.11 -0.71
C VAL A 130 14.40 -3.99 0.02
N ILE A 131 13.69 -3.15 0.78
CA ILE A 131 14.30 -2.12 1.64
C ILE A 131 15.24 -2.75 2.66
N MET A 132 14.79 -3.81 3.34
CA MET A 132 15.61 -4.52 4.31
C MET A 132 16.88 -5.10 3.67
N ALA A 133 16.76 -5.74 2.51
CA ALA A 133 17.91 -6.25 1.76
C ALA A 133 18.87 -5.13 1.36
N GLY A 134 18.37 -3.96 0.99
CA GLY A 134 19.18 -2.79 0.69
C GLY A 134 19.98 -2.28 1.88
N HIS A 135 19.37 -2.21 3.07
CA HIS A 135 20.10 -1.84 4.29
C HIS A 135 21.15 -2.89 4.69
N ILE A 136 20.84 -4.16 4.52
CA ILE A 136 21.81 -5.25 4.74
C ILE A 136 22.98 -5.12 3.75
N ALA A 137 22.71 -4.82 2.49
CA ALA A 137 23.76 -4.60 1.48
C ALA A 137 24.64 -3.42 1.85
N LEU A 138 24.08 -2.29 2.31
CA LEU A 138 24.87 -1.14 2.81
C LEU A 138 25.75 -1.50 4.02
N ALA A 139 25.25 -2.37 4.90
CA ALA A 139 25.98 -2.76 6.11
C ALA A 139 27.09 -3.79 5.86
N LEU A 140 26.89 -4.72 4.93
CA LEU A 140 27.79 -5.85 4.73
C LEU A 140 28.74 -5.71 3.54
N LEU A 141 28.35 -4.95 2.51
CA LEU A 141 29.18 -4.75 1.31
C LEU A 141 30.00 -3.45 1.44
N PRO A 142 31.32 -3.54 1.49
CA PRO A 142 32.16 -2.35 1.63
C PRO A 142 32.28 -1.55 0.34
N GLY A 143 32.54 -0.25 0.48
CA GLY A 143 32.90 0.63 -0.61
C GLY A 143 31.75 0.97 -1.57
N PHE A 144 32.10 1.34 -2.79
CA PHE A 144 31.17 1.79 -3.82
C PHE A 144 30.13 0.74 -4.25
N TRP A 145 30.47 -0.54 -4.20
CA TRP A 145 29.52 -1.61 -4.55
C TRP A 145 28.40 -1.72 -3.54
N GLY A 146 28.71 -1.67 -2.24
CA GLY A 146 27.70 -1.67 -1.20
C GLY A 146 26.80 -0.45 -1.30
N LEU A 147 27.42 0.72 -1.52
CA LEU A 147 26.71 1.97 -1.74
C LEU A 147 25.73 1.86 -2.93
N GLY A 148 26.20 1.45 -4.11
CA GLY A 148 25.41 1.37 -5.32
C GLY A 148 24.26 0.39 -5.20
N VAL A 149 24.55 -0.87 -4.82
CA VAL A 149 23.54 -1.93 -4.68
C VAL A 149 22.52 -1.58 -3.60
N GLY A 150 23.00 -1.09 -2.43
CA GLY A 150 22.11 -0.73 -1.34
C GLY A 150 21.16 0.40 -1.69
N LEU A 151 21.66 1.49 -2.29
CA LEU A 151 20.84 2.62 -2.70
C LEU A 151 19.80 2.25 -3.76
N VAL A 152 20.17 1.44 -4.75
CA VAL A 152 19.23 0.97 -5.77
C VAL A 152 18.11 0.15 -5.14
N LEU A 153 18.44 -0.83 -4.30
CA LEU A 153 17.44 -1.65 -3.62
C LEU A 153 16.51 -0.81 -2.74
N ILE A 154 17.06 0.10 -1.94
CA ILE A 154 16.26 0.96 -1.07
C ILE A 154 15.37 1.88 -1.92
N ALA A 155 15.87 2.45 -3.01
CA ALA A 155 15.09 3.33 -3.88
C ALA A 155 13.88 2.60 -4.48
N PHE A 156 14.07 1.40 -5.03
CA PHE A 156 12.97 0.61 -5.57
C PHE A 156 11.99 0.15 -4.50
N GLY A 157 12.49 -0.31 -3.37
CA GLY A 157 11.64 -0.72 -2.25
C GLY A 157 10.83 0.45 -1.68
N SER A 158 11.45 1.58 -1.38
CA SER A 158 10.76 2.78 -0.86
C SER A 158 9.75 3.34 -1.84
N GLY A 159 10.06 3.34 -3.15
CA GLY A 159 9.11 3.75 -4.18
C GLY A 159 7.87 2.87 -4.20
N GLY A 160 8.06 1.54 -4.19
CA GLY A 160 6.95 0.58 -4.14
C GLY A 160 6.11 0.71 -2.87
N LEU A 161 6.74 0.89 -1.72
CA LEU A 161 6.06 1.06 -0.45
C LEU A 161 5.23 2.34 -0.43
N LYS A 162 5.80 3.49 -0.81
CA LYS A 162 5.11 4.80 -0.84
C LYS A 162 3.87 4.78 -1.73
N ALA A 163 4.00 4.23 -2.94
CA ALA A 163 2.88 4.16 -3.88
C ALA A 163 1.71 3.34 -3.32
N ASN A 164 2.00 2.24 -2.65
CA ASN A 164 0.99 1.27 -2.24
C ASN A 164 0.47 1.49 -0.81
N ALA A 165 1.23 2.09 0.09
CA ALA A 165 0.74 2.46 1.42
C ALA A 165 -0.47 3.39 1.33
N THR A 166 -0.41 4.41 0.48
CA THR A 166 -1.53 5.33 0.24
C THR A 166 -2.73 4.63 -0.40
N ALA A 167 -2.49 3.70 -1.35
CA ALA A 167 -3.56 2.93 -1.98
C ALA A 167 -4.28 2.03 -0.96
N VAL A 168 -3.55 1.35 -0.08
CA VAL A 168 -4.12 0.50 0.97
C VAL A 168 -4.96 1.32 1.96
N VAL A 169 -4.49 2.51 2.36
CA VAL A 169 -5.27 3.41 3.23
C VAL A 169 -6.59 3.83 2.57
N GLY A 170 -6.60 4.04 1.27
CA GLY A 170 -7.80 4.40 0.51
C GLY A 170 -8.85 3.28 0.42
N THR A 171 -8.50 2.04 0.77
CA THR A 171 -9.41 0.87 0.75
C THR A 171 -9.91 0.47 2.15
N LEU A 172 -9.43 1.13 3.21
CA LEU A 172 -9.83 0.91 4.60
C LEU A 172 -11.01 1.79 5.00
#